data_edf71c5e9328a37a7c7af1abf87d10bf
#
_entry.id   edf71c5e9328a37a7c7af1abf87d10bf
#
_cell.length_a   1.000
_cell.length_b   1.000
_cell.length_c   1.000
_cell.angle_alpha   90.00
_cell.angle_beta   90.00
_cell.angle_gamma   90.00
#
_symmetry.space_group_name_H-M   'P 1'
#
loop_
_entity.id
_entity.type
_entity.pdbx_description
1 polymer ?
#
loop_
_entity_poly.entity_id
_entity_poly.type
_entity_poly.pdbx_seq_one_letter_code
_entity_poly.pdbx_strand_id
1 'polypeptide(L)'
;MARTFVDLHCHTSASFDSLASPEAVVRAAAARGLTHLAITDHDRIEGALEARERAQNLARESESRLEILVGEEIRTRDGDLIAVFLREAVPPGLSAAEAIAAVREQGGVVGLPHPFDRTRGSLLREARGGDRAALEGLVGRVDWIEAWNARVMLGNGNQRAAELAVAAGLPGVAVSDAHTLMEIGVAATVVEGDPGTAAGLLAALAGEHHLVTGRGSVYARLVTPTAKVVQRLRGRGRVPMPS
;
A
#
# COMPACT_ATOMS: atom_id res chain seq x y z
N MET A 1 -0.54 -26.50 0.97
CA MET A 1 -0.20 -25.51 -0.08
C MET A 1 0.97 -24.66 0.37
N ALA A 2 1.78 -24.10 -0.53
CA ALA A 2 2.85 -23.19 -0.12
C ALA A 2 2.24 -21.90 0.44
N ARG A 3 2.77 -21.41 1.56
CA ARG A 3 2.34 -20.14 2.15
C ARG A 3 2.82 -18.99 1.28
N THR A 4 1.93 -18.06 1.01
CA THR A 4 2.19 -16.85 0.22
C THR A 4 2.23 -15.64 1.16
N PHE A 5 3.35 -14.90 1.14
CA PHE A 5 3.57 -13.71 1.96
C PHE A 5 3.39 -12.47 1.10
N VAL A 6 2.37 -11.68 1.40
CA VAL A 6 1.96 -10.51 0.63
C VAL A 6 2.11 -9.25 1.48
N ASP A 7 2.82 -8.24 0.96
CA ASP A 7 2.81 -6.90 1.52
C ASP A 7 2.18 -5.95 0.49
N LEU A 8 1.06 -5.34 0.84
CA LEU A 8 0.22 -4.56 -0.09
C LEU A 8 0.50 -3.04 -0.04
N HIS A 9 1.57 -2.61 0.68
CA HIS A 9 1.88 -1.18 0.80
C HIS A 9 3.39 -0.96 0.98
N CYS A 10 4.05 -0.44 -0.06
CA CYS A 10 5.48 -0.14 -0.03
C CYS A 10 5.82 0.99 -1.00
N HIS A 11 6.81 1.83 -0.64
CA HIS A 11 7.25 2.97 -1.43
C HIS A 11 8.69 2.83 -1.92
N THR A 12 8.92 3.35 -3.13
CA THR A 12 10.23 3.45 -3.75
C THR A 12 10.71 4.91 -3.85
N SER A 13 11.89 5.11 -4.42
CA SER A 13 12.41 6.44 -4.73
C SER A 13 11.64 7.17 -5.85
N ALA A 14 10.61 6.58 -6.44
CA ALA A 14 9.64 7.29 -7.26
C ALA A 14 8.72 8.15 -6.38
N SER A 15 8.42 7.73 -5.17
CA SER A 15 7.67 8.51 -4.20
C SER A 15 8.48 9.70 -3.65
N PHE A 16 7.80 10.78 -3.28
CA PHE A 16 8.43 12.01 -2.78
C PHE A 16 9.06 11.85 -1.38
N ASP A 17 8.85 10.76 -0.68
CA ASP A 17 9.23 10.54 0.72
C ASP A 17 10.00 9.23 0.98
N SER A 18 10.44 8.56 -0.07
CA SER A 18 11.35 7.41 0.00
C SER A 18 12.61 7.64 -0.85
N LEU A 19 13.74 7.07 -0.44
CA LEU A 19 15.00 7.07 -1.19
C LEU A 19 15.40 5.67 -1.66
N ALA A 20 14.63 4.64 -1.33
CA ALA A 20 14.90 3.26 -1.68
C ALA A 20 14.67 3.04 -3.19
N SER A 21 15.70 2.72 -3.95
CA SER A 21 15.52 2.44 -5.38
C SER A 21 14.64 1.21 -5.60
N PRO A 22 13.87 1.14 -6.70
CA PRO A 22 13.04 -0.03 -7.03
C PRO A 22 13.84 -1.35 -6.99
N GLU A 23 15.07 -1.36 -7.51
CA GLU A 23 15.94 -2.53 -7.48
C GLU A 23 16.31 -2.93 -6.04
N ALA A 24 16.69 -1.98 -5.19
CA ALA A 24 17.05 -2.26 -3.80
C ALA A 24 15.84 -2.80 -3.00
N VAL A 25 14.63 -2.28 -3.27
CA VAL A 25 13.37 -2.75 -2.69
C VAL A 25 13.11 -4.20 -3.09
N VAL A 26 13.22 -4.53 -4.38
CA VAL A 26 13.05 -5.90 -4.90
C VAL A 26 14.01 -6.87 -4.23
N ARG A 27 15.31 -6.53 -4.17
CA ARG A 27 16.32 -7.38 -3.52
C ARG A 27 16.03 -7.58 -2.02
N ALA A 28 15.64 -6.53 -1.32
CA ALA A 28 15.31 -6.60 0.10
C ALA A 28 14.06 -7.44 0.36
N ALA A 29 13.02 -7.32 -0.46
CA ALA A 29 11.79 -8.09 -0.37
C ALA A 29 12.04 -9.58 -0.62
N ALA A 30 12.77 -9.92 -1.67
CA ALA A 30 13.16 -11.30 -1.97
C ALA A 30 14.00 -11.92 -0.83
N ALA A 31 15.01 -11.18 -0.33
CA ALA A 31 15.87 -11.64 0.77
C ALA A 31 15.10 -11.88 2.08
N ARG A 32 13.92 -11.25 2.26
CA ARG A 32 13.04 -11.44 3.42
C ARG A 32 11.94 -12.47 3.20
N GLY A 33 11.93 -13.13 2.04
CA GLY A 33 10.98 -14.20 1.74
C GLY A 33 9.59 -13.73 1.40
N LEU A 34 9.39 -12.44 1.05
CA LEU A 34 8.13 -12.01 0.47
C LEU A 34 7.94 -12.70 -0.89
N THR A 35 6.73 -13.15 -1.16
CA THR A 35 6.35 -13.74 -2.44
C THR A 35 5.67 -12.71 -3.34
N HIS A 36 4.93 -11.77 -2.74
CA HIS A 36 4.25 -10.68 -3.46
C HIS A 36 4.46 -9.38 -2.72
N LEU A 37 4.74 -8.31 -3.47
CA LEU A 37 4.90 -6.97 -2.94
C LEU A 37 4.20 -5.97 -3.85
N ALA A 38 3.21 -5.25 -3.32
CA ALA A 38 2.66 -4.09 -4.01
C ALA A 38 3.59 -2.89 -3.81
N ILE A 39 4.02 -2.29 -4.91
CA ILE A 39 4.66 -0.97 -4.89
C ILE A 39 3.58 0.05 -5.14
N THR A 40 3.40 0.96 -4.18
CA THR A 40 2.29 1.89 -4.11
C THR A 40 2.80 3.32 -3.88
N ASP A 41 3.70 3.77 -4.74
CA ASP A 41 4.24 5.13 -4.68
C ASP A 41 3.11 6.18 -4.75
N HIS A 42 3.28 7.30 -4.06
CA HIS A 42 2.27 8.35 -4.00
C HIS A 42 2.00 8.98 -5.38
N ASP A 43 0.77 8.91 -5.84
CA ASP A 43 0.23 9.52 -7.07
C ASP A 43 1.01 9.15 -8.34
N ARG A 44 1.57 7.91 -8.41
CA ARG A 44 2.37 7.43 -9.55
C ARG A 44 2.65 5.93 -9.52
N ILE A 45 2.92 5.33 -10.68
CA ILE A 45 3.19 3.90 -10.82
C ILE A 45 4.56 3.56 -11.40
N GLU A 46 5.38 4.56 -11.79
CA GLU A 46 6.64 4.33 -12.50
C GLU A 46 7.62 3.49 -11.67
N GLY A 47 7.65 3.70 -10.34
CA GLY A 47 8.46 2.90 -9.43
C GLY A 47 8.03 1.44 -9.39
N ALA A 48 6.72 1.18 -9.44
CA ALA A 48 6.15 -0.16 -9.49
C ALA A 48 6.48 -0.87 -10.81
N LEU A 49 6.39 -0.16 -11.94
CA LEU A 49 6.74 -0.71 -13.25
C LEU A 49 8.24 -1.09 -13.33
N GLU A 50 9.13 -0.20 -12.85
CA GLU A 50 10.56 -0.50 -12.76
C GLU A 50 10.82 -1.68 -11.83
N ALA A 51 10.22 -1.71 -10.63
CA ALA A 51 10.39 -2.80 -9.68
C ALA A 51 9.93 -4.14 -10.27
N ARG A 52 8.82 -4.17 -11.03
CA ARG A 52 8.34 -5.38 -11.72
C ARG A 52 9.36 -5.91 -12.73
N GLU A 53 9.95 -5.04 -13.53
CA GLU A 53 11.01 -5.42 -14.45
C GLU A 53 12.24 -6.00 -13.71
N ARG A 54 12.65 -5.36 -12.60
CA ARG A 54 13.77 -5.83 -11.76
C ARG A 54 13.48 -7.20 -11.13
N ALA A 55 12.25 -7.43 -10.65
CA ALA A 55 11.86 -8.72 -10.10
C ALA A 55 11.88 -9.83 -11.15
N GLN A 56 11.39 -9.54 -12.36
CA GLN A 56 11.46 -10.48 -13.48
C GLN A 56 12.90 -10.84 -13.88
N ASN A 57 13.81 -9.87 -13.84
CA ASN A 57 15.24 -10.10 -14.09
C ASN A 57 15.85 -10.93 -12.95
N LEU A 58 15.57 -10.60 -11.69
CA LEU A 58 16.04 -11.37 -10.54
C LEU A 58 15.56 -12.83 -10.59
N ALA A 59 14.32 -13.09 -11.01
CA ALA A 59 13.78 -14.43 -11.15
C ALA A 59 14.48 -15.26 -12.25
N ARG A 60 15.04 -14.60 -13.28
CA ARG A 60 15.86 -15.27 -14.31
C ARG A 60 17.28 -15.60 -13.83
N GLU A 61 17.79 -14.82 -12.89
CA GLU A 61 19.17 -14.93 -12.36
C GLU A 61 19.24 -15.78 -11.09
N SER A 62 18.12 -16.05 -10.44
CA SER A 62 18.03 -16.73 -9.15
C SER A 62 16.72 -17.52 -9.03
N GLU A 63 16.56 -18.25 -7.91
CA GLU A 63 15.30 -18.95 -7.59
C GLU A 63 14.24 -18.04 -6.93
N SER A 64 14.38 -16.72 -7.04
CA SER A 64 13.42 -15.77 -6.47
C SER A 64 12.05 -15.95 -7.11
N ARG A 65 11.03 -16.03 -6.25
CA ARG A 65 9.61 -16.09 -6.66
C ARG A 65 8.87 -14.80 -6.34
N LEU A 66 9.60 -13.72 -6.07
CA LEU A 66 8.97 -12.44 -5.76
C LEU A 66 8.26 -11.89 -6.99
N GLU A 67 6.97 -11.63 -6.86
CA GLU A 67 6.15 -10.93 -7.83
C GLU A 67 5.83 -9.51 -7.35
N ILE A 68 5.94 -8.53 -8.25
CA ILE A 68 5.58 -7.15 -7.97
C ILE A 68 4.20 -6.85 -8.52
N LEU A 69 3.30 -6.44 -7.62
CA LEU A 69 1.98 -5.95 -7.94
C LEU A 69 2.08 -4.44 -8.19
N VAL A 70 1.69 -4.01 -9.40
CA VAL A 70 1.72 -2.59 -9.75
C VAL A 70 0.57 -1.88 -9.08
N GLY A 71 0.88 -0.91 -8.24
CA GLY A 71 -0.10 -0.17 -7.46
C GLY A 71 0.27 1.30 -7.28
N GLU A 72 -0.56 1.99 -6.53
CA GLU A 72 -0.46 3.41 -6.25
C GLU A 72 -1.14 3.74 -4.91
N GLU A 73 -0.55 4.61 -4.12
CA GLU A 73 -1.27 5.31 -3.04
C GLU A 73 -1.83 6.61 -3.59
N ILE A 74 -3.12 6.58 -3.93
CA ILE A 74 -3.85 7.68 -4.57
C ILE A 74 -4.28 8.68 -3.52
N ARG A 75 -3.88 9.93 -3.67
CA ARG A 75 -4.35 11.02 -2.84
C ARG A 75 -5.67 11.59 -3.38
N THR A 76 -6.77 11.23 -2.75
CA THR A 76 -8.09 11.78 -3.09
C THR A 76 -8.43 13.02 -2.26
N ARG A 77 -9.54 13.71 -2.60
CA ARG A 77 -10.08 14.81 -1.77
C ARG A 77 -10.59 14.34 -0.42
N ASP A 78 -10.95 13.05 -0.32
CA ASP A 78 -11.57 12.47 0.87
C ASP A 78 -10.55 11.73 1.77
N GLY A 79 -9.34 11.48 1.27
CA GLY A 79 -8.25 10.75 1.93
C GLY A 79 -7.51 9.83 0.97
N ASP A 80 -6.51 9.11 1.47
CA ASP A 80 -5.68 8.24 0.64
C ASP A 80 -6.36 6.88 0.41
N LEU A 81 -6.13 6.28 -0.76
CA LEU A 81 -6.55 4.94 -1.15
C LEU A 81 -5.36 4.16 -1.70
N ILE A 82 -5.27 2.87 -1.41
CA ILE A 82 -4.34 1.97 -2.09
C ILE A 82 -5.05 1.33 -3.28
N ALA A 83 -4.46 1.45 -4.46
CA ALA A 83 -4.89 0.73 -5.65
C ALA A 83 -3.82 -0.27 -6.08
N VAL A 84 -4.23 -1.45 -6.55
CA VAL A 84 -3.33 -2.49 -7.03
C VAL A 84 -3.84 -3.05 -8.36
N PHE A 85 -2.94 -3.59 -9.18
CA PHE A 85 -3.17 -4.07 -10.55
C PHE A 85 -3.50 -2.96 -11.54
N LEU A 86 -2.81 -1.83 -11.41
CA LEU A 86 -2.95 -0.70 -12.31
C LEU A 86 -2.12 -0.88 -13.60
N ARG A 87 -2.62 -0.30 -14.69
CA ARG A 87 -1.94 -0.15 -15.98
C ARG A 87 -1.42 1.27 -16.18
N GLU A 88 -2.12 2.24 -15.61
CA GLU A 88 -1.78 3.67 -15.62
C GLU A 88 -2.12 4.31 -14.27
N ALA A 89 -1.44 5.39 -13.94
CA ALA A 89 -1.68 6.11 -12.71
C ALA A 89 -3.07 6.76 -12.68
N VAL A 90 -3.69 6.77 -11.51
CA VAL A 90 -4.95 7.48 -11.28
C VAL A 90 -4.63 8.91 -10.81
N PRO A 91 -5.13 9.96 -11.47
CA PRO A 91 -4.80 11.33 -11.10
C PRO A 91 -5.18 11.66 -9.65
N PRO A 92 -4.31 12.35 -8.88
CA PRO A 92 -4.66 12.82 -7.54
C PRO A 92 -5.76 13.89 -7.59
N GLY A 93 -6.46 14.06 -6.47
CA GLY A 93 -7.47 15.11 -6.32
C GLY A 93 -8.88 14.76 -6.82
N LEU A 94 -9.09 13.52 -7.27
CA LEU A 94 -10.44 12.97 -7.45
C LEU A 94 -11.12 12.79 -6.09
N SER A 95 -12.44 12.70 -6.04
CA SER A 95 -13.13 12.13 -4.88
C SER A 95 -12.76 10.64 -4.74
N ALA A 96 -12.89 10.08 -3.56
CA ALA A 96 -12.64 8.65 -3.35
C ALA A 96 -13.53 7.78 -4.26
N ALA A 97 -14.79 8.18 -4.49
CA ALA A 97 -15.69 7.46 -5.37
C ALA A 97 -15.23 7.47 -6.84
N GLU A 98 -14.76 8.62 -7.35
CA GLU A 98 -14.21 8.77 -8.71
C GLU A 98 -12.90 7.97 -8.84
N ALA A 99 -12.01 8.03 -7.86
CA ALA A 99 -10.77 7.26 -7.86
C ALA A 99 -11.03 5.75 -7.86
N ILE A 100 -11.96 5.26 -7.02
CA ILE A 100 -12.37 3.86 -7.02
C ILE A 100 -12.92 3.45 -8.40
N ALA A 101 -13.75 4.26 -9.03
CA ALA A 101 -14.27 3.97 -10.36
C ALA A 101 -13.13 3.85 -11.39
N ALA A 102 -12.19 4.80 -11.40
CA ALA A 102 -11.03 4.77 -12.31
C ALA A 102 -10.13 3.54 -12.10
N VAL A 103 -9.95 3.08 -10.86
CA VAL A 103 -9.23 1.83 -10.56
C VAL A 103 -9.99 0.62 -11.10
N ARG A 104 -11.32 0.57 -10.90
CA ARG A 104 -12.17 -0.55 -11.39
C ARG A 104 -12.19 -0.64 -12.92
N GLU A 105 -12.20 0.49 -13.63
CA GLU A 105 -12.12 0.54 -15.09
C GLU A 105 -10.84 -0.10 -15.63
N GLN A 106 -9.76 -0.09 -14.85
CA GLN A 106 -8.51 -0.77 -15.17
C GLN A 106 -8.51 -2.26 -14.79
N GLY A 107 -9.54 -2.75 -14.09
CA GLY A 107 -9.60 -4.09 -13.50
C GLY A 107 -8.85 -4.20 -12.17
N GLY A 108 -8.48 -3.07 -11.58
CA GLY A 108 -7.77 -2.99 -10.30
C GLY A 108 -8.67 -3.19 -9.08
N VAL A 109 -8.04 -3.37 -7.93
CA VAL A 109 -8.66 -3.53 -6.61
C VAL A 109 -8.19 -2.42 -5.67
N VAL A 110 -9.00 -2.12 -4.64
CA VAL A 110 -8.80 -0.95 -3.78
C VAL A 110 -8.77 -1.34 -2.32
N GLY A 111 -7.78 -0.85 -1.59
CA GLY A 111 -7.67 -0.95 -0.13
C GLY A 111 -7.80 0.39 0.57
N LEU A 112 -8.22 0.35 1.82
CA LEU A 112 -8.26 1.50 2.71
C LEU A 112 -6.99 1.53 3.57
N PRO A 113 -6.02 2.45 3.31
CA PRO A 113 -4.79 2.51 4.06
C PRO A 113 -4.98 3.19 5.41
N HIS A 114 -4.26 2.72 6.42
CA HIS A 114 -4.08 3.35 7.75
C HIS A 114 -5.25 4.24 8.21
N PRO A 115 -6.51 3.76 8.27
CA PRO A 115 -7.72 4.57 8.35
C PRO A 115 -7.80 5.50 9.56
N PHE A 116 -7.04 5.22 10.61
CA PHE A 116 -7.02 6.00 11.86
C PHE A 116 -5.65 6.61 12.19
N ASP A 117 -4.74 6.73 11.22
CA ASP A 117 -3.50 7.45 11.43
C ASP A 117 -3.80 8.95 11.60
N ARG A 118 -3.23 9.55 12.65
CA ARG A 118 -3.44 10.97 12.97
C ARG A 118 -2.58 11.92 12.16
N THR A 119 -1.58 11.40 11.45
CA THR A 119 -0.51 12.19 10.84
C THR A 119 -0.53 12.20 9.32
N ARG A 120 -1.31 11.30 8.71
CA ARG A 120 -1.37 11.09 7.25
C ARG A 120 -2.78 11.33 6.69
N GLY A 121 -2.94 11.31 5.38
CA GLY A 121 -4.18 11.49 4.65
C GLY A 121 -5.17 10.33 4.83
N SER A 122 -5.58 10.08 6.06
CA SER A 122 -6.49 9.00 6.42
C SER A 122 -7.93 9.40 6.14
N LEU A 123 -8.65 8.59 5.39
CA LEU A 123 -10.03 8.81 4.97
C LEU A 123 -10.97 9.05 6.16
N LEU A 124 -10.82 8.28 7.24
CA LEU A 124 -11.67 8.42 8.43
C LEU A 124 -11.20 9.50 9.42
N ARG A 125 -10.02 10.08 9.23
CA ARG A 125 -9.56 11.22 10.02
C ARG A 125 -10.25 12.51 9.61
N GLU A 126 -10.44 12.70 8.32
CA GLU A 126 -11.07 13.91 7.72
C GLU A 126 -12.57 13.98 8.05
N ALA A 127 -13.19 12.86 8.41
CA ALA A 127 -14.58 12.76 8.83
C ALA A 127 -14.95 13.55 10.10
N ARG A 128 -14.03 14.29 10.71
CA ARG A 128 -14.32 15.14 11.88
C ARG A 128 -15.27 16.31 11.59
N GLY A 129 -15.59 16.58 10.31
CA GLY A 129 -16.55 17.59 9.88
C GLY A 129 -17.40 17.13 8.70
N GLY A 130 -17.24 15.89 8.21
CA GLY A 130 -17.93 15.33 7.06
C GLY A 130 -19.07 14.37 7.42
N ASP A 131 -19.85 14.03 6.43
CA ASP A 131 -20.93 13.07 6.55
C ASP A 131 -20.39 11.67 6.84
N ARG A 132 -20.55 11.21 8.08
CA ARG A 132 -20.12 9.87 8.52
C ARG A 132 -20.75 8.76 7.67
N ALA A 133 -21.99 8.94 7.23
CA ALA A 133 -22.68 7.97 6.39
C ALA A 133 -22.04 7.87 4.98
N ALA A 134 -21.56 9.00 4.42
CA ALA A 134 -20.81 8.98 3.16
C ALA A 134 -19.51 8.20 3.28
N LEU A 135 -18.80 8.34 4.41
CA LEU A 135 -17.55 7.61 4.66
C LEU A 135 -17.79 6.11 4.92
N GLU A 136 -18.84 5.77 5.66
CA GLU A 136 -19.27 4.38 5.85
C GLU A 136 -19.68 3.76 4.50
N GLY A 137 -20.30 4.54 3.60
CA GLY A 137 -20.61 4.13 2.23
C GLY A 137 -19.37 3.88 1.37
N LEU A 138 -18.26 4.60 1.61
CA LEU A 138 -16.99 4.37 0.92
C LEU A 138 -16.27 3.12 1.43
N VAL A 139 -16.33 2.85 2.73
CA VAL A 139 -15.78 1.61 3.32
C VAL A 139 -16.40 0.37 2.66
N GLY A 140 -17.69 0.40 2.34
CA GLY A 140 -18.37 -0.68 1.60
C GLY A 140 -17.96 -0.83 0.13
N ARG A 141 -17.09 0.03 -0.41
CA ARG A 141 -16.61 -0.01 -1.81
C ARG A 141 -15.16 -0.46 -1.97
N VAL A 142 -14.41 -0.55 -0.88
CA VAL A 142 -13.04 -1.09 -0.88
C VAL A 142 -13.05 -2.60 -0.68
N ASP A 143 -11.96 -3.25 -1.05
CA ASP A 143 -11.84 -4.71 -1.01
C ASP A 143 -11.19 -5.22 0.28
N TRP A 144 -10.37 -4.39 0.92
CA TRP A 144 -9.72 -4.69 2.21
C TRP A 144 -9.43 -3.42 3.00
N ILE A 145 -9.11 -3.60 4.27
CA ILE A 145 -8.68 -2.54 5.18
C ILE A 145 -7.32 -2.89 5.76
N GLU A 146 -6.40 -1.94 5.83
CA GLU A 146 -5.17 -2.10 6.59
C GLU A 146 -5.48 -2.17 8.08
N ALA A 147 -5.75 -3.38 8.56
CA ALA A 147 -5.98 -3.69 9.97
C ALA A 147 -4.70 -3.51 10.81
N TRP A 148 -3.54 -3.71 10.17
CA TRP A 148 -2.23 -3.44 10.74
C TRP A 148 -1.33 -2.74 9.74
N ASN A 149 -0.91 -1.52 10.07
CA ASN A 149 0.12 -0.80 9.34
C ASN A 149 1.32 -0.58 10.29
N ALA A 150 2.51 -1.08 9.89
CA ALA A 150 3.69 -1.08 10.73
C ALA A 150 4.17 0.33 11.11
N ARG A 151 3.79 1.36 10.34
CA ARG A 151 4.13 2.76 10.61
C ARG A 151 3.14 3.48 11.54
N VAL A 152 1.98 2.89 11.82
CA VAL A 152 1.05 3.40 12.85
C VAL A 152 1.57 2.99 14.23
N MET A 153 2.45 3.80 14.81
CA MET A 153 3.17 3.46 16.06
C MET A 153 2.51 4.04 17.31
N LEU A 154 1.71 5.08 17.19
CA LEU A 154 1.13 5.80 18.32
C LEU A 154 -0.39 5.62 18.41
N GLY A 155 -0.87 5.44 19.64
CA GLY A 155 -2.29 5.28 19.92
C GLY A 155 -2.83 3.90 19.55
N ASN A 156 -4.15 3.83 19.34
CA ASN A 156 -4.90 2.62 19.05
C ASN A 156 -5.36 2.53 17.58
N GLY A 157 -4.64 3.19 16.64
CA GLY A 157 -5.04 3.26 15.24
C GLY A 157 -5.20 1.89 14.58
N ASN A 158 -4.24 0.99 14.76
CA ASN A 158 -4.31 -0.38 14.23
C ASN A 158 -5.45 -1.19 14.87
N GLN A 159 -5.64 -1.08 16.19
CA GLN A 159 -6.76 -1.76 16.84
C GLN A 159 -8.11 -1.32 16.26
N ARG A 160 -8.31 -0.01 16.12
CA ARG A 160 -9.54 0.55 15.53
C ARG A 160 -9.73 0.15 14.06
N ALA A 161 -8.63 0.03 13.31
CA ALA A 161 -8.66 -0.44 11.93
C ALA A 161 -9.09 -1.91 11.83
N ALA A 162 -8.57 -2.75 12.72
CA ALA A 162 -9.00 -4.15 12.81
C ALA A 162 -10.48 -4.27 13.20
N GLU A 163 -10.93 -3.50 14.18
CA GLU A 163 -12.34 -3.42 14.58
C GLU A 163 -13.24 -2.97 13.41
N LEU A 164 -12.79 -1.99 12.62
CA LEU A 164 -13.51 -1.52 11.43
C LEU A 164 -13.60 -2.61 10.36
N ALA A 165 -12.51 -3.33 10.09
CA ALA A 165 -12.50 -4.42 9.11
C ALA A 165 -13.52 -5.50 9.47
N VAL A 166 -13.55 -5.91 10.75
CA VAL A 166 -14.54 -6.87 11.27
C VAL A 166 -15.98 -6.32 11.14
N ALA A 167 -16.21 -5.08 11.56
CA ALA A 167 -17.54 -4.46 11.51
C ALA A 167 -18.06 -4.29 10.08
N ALA A 168 -17.17 -4.04 9.11
CA ALA A 168 -17.50 -3.92 7.70
C ALA A 168 -17.61 -5.27 6.96
N GLY A 169 -17.22 -6.38 7.60
CA GLY A 169 -17.13 -7.69 6.95
C GLY A 169 -16.08 -7.76 5.83
N LEU A 170 -15.03 -6.93 5.93
CA LEU A 170 -13.95 -6.86 4.95
C LEU A 170 -12.69 -7.56 5.47
N PRO A 171 -11.86 -8.12 4.58
CA PRO A 171 -10.55 -8.63 4.94
C PRO A 171 -9.68 -7.55 5.60
N GLY A 172 -9.09 -7.86 6.75
CA GLY A 172 -8.08 -7.04 7.38
C GLY A 172 -6.69 -7.51 6.96
N VAL A 173 -5.84 -6.62 6.43
CA VAL A 173 -4.47 -6.94 6.02
C VAL A 173 -3.43 -6.30 6.92
N ALA A 174 -2.24 -6.91 6.98
CA ALA A 174 -1.05 -6.31 7.58
C ALA A 174 -0.08 -5.88 6.49
N VAL A 175 0.44 -4.65 6.59
CA VAL A 175 1.33 -4.05 5.61
C VAL A 175 2.51 -3.36 6.28
N SER A 176 3.64 -3.28 5.58
CA SER A 176 4.82 -2.58 6.08
C SER A 176 4.73 -1.06 5.94
N ASP A 177 4.13 -0.58 4.85
CA ASP A 177 4.15 0.84 4.46
C ASP A 177 5.60 1.36 4.43
N ALA A 178 6.49 0.52 3.88
CA ALA A 178 7.92 0.72 3.95
C ALA A 178 8.37 1.91 3.10
N HIS A 179 9.16 2.82 3.71
CA HIS A 179 9.82 3.95 3.03
C HIS A 179 11.35 3.81 3.07
N THR A 180 11.83 2.79 3.75
CA THR A 180 13.24 2.43 3.85
C THR A 180 13.40 0.92 3.67
N LEU A 181 14.58 0.47 3.24
CA LEU A 181 14.86 -0.96 3.09
C LEU A 181 14.72 -1.76 4.40
N MET A 182 14.86 -1.09 5.55
CA MET A 182 14.75 -1.72 6.87
C MET A 182 13.31 -2.08 7.22
N GLU A 183 12.33 -1.38 6.65
CA GLU A 183 10.91 -1.58 6.94
C GLU A 183 10.25 -2.65 6.05
N ILE A 184 10.86 -3.00 4.92
CA ILE A 184 10.30 -3.99 3.98
C ILE A 184 10.05 -5.32 4.70
N GLY A 185 8.84 -5.88 4.59
CA GLY A 185 8.48 -7.17 5.16
C GLY A 185 8.48 -7.25 6.69
N VAL A 186 8.53 -6.13 7.41
CA VAL A 186 8.33 -6.13 8.88
C VAL A 186 6.89 -6.46 9.25
N ALA A 187 5.96 -6.24 8.35
CA ALA A 187 4.59 -6.70 8.42
C ALA A 187 4.17 -7.22 7.04
N ALA A 188 3.34 -8.24 7.03
CA ALA A 188 2.82 -8.86 5.81
C ALA A 188 1.55 -9.66 6.12
N THR A 189 0.76 -9.95 5.10
CA THR A 189 -0.37 -10.86 5.19
C THR A 189 0.02 -12.21 4.60
N VAL A 190 -0.27 -13.29 5.34
CA VAL A 190 -0.04 -14.66 4.87
C VAL A 190 -1.36 -15.20 4.37
N VAL A 191 -1.40 -15.59 3.10
CA VAL A 191 -2.60 -16.13 2.44
C VAL A 191 -2.34 -17.50 1.85
N GLU A 192 -3.40 -18.22 1.54
CA GLU A 192 -3.34 -19.41 0.68
C GLU A 192 -3.76 -19.03 -0.74
N GLY A 193 -3.12 -19.66 -1.75
CA GLY A 193 -3.40 -19.39 -3.16
C GLY A 193 -2.40 -18.43 -3.80
N ASP A 194 -2.77 -17.93 -4.97
CA ASP A 194 -1.93 -17.04 -5.78
C ASP A 194 -2.57 -15.65 -5.90
N PRO A 195 -2.03 -14.63 -5.21
CA PRO A 195 -2.53 -13.25 -5.27
C PRO A 195 -1.93 -12.43 -6.44
N GLY A 196 -1.29 -13.05 -7.43
CA GLY A 196 -0.65 -12.38 -8.57
C GLY A 196 -1.64 -11.72 -9.55
N THR A 197 -2.95 -11.92 -9.37
CA THR A 197 -4.01 -11.24 -10.14
C THR A 197 -5.05 -10.62 -9.22
N ALA A 198 -5.85 -9.66 -9.72
CA ALA A 198 -6.92 -9.03 -8.95
C ALA A 198 -7.90 -10.08 -8.39
N ALA A 199 -8.37 -11.00 -9.22
CA ALA A 199 -9.27 -12.07 -8.81
C ALA A 199 -8.60 -13.04 -7.82
N GLY A 200 -7.32 -13.38 -8.04
CA GLY A 200 -6.53 -14.24 -7.16
C GLY A 200 -6.32 -13.61 -5.79
N LEU A 201 -5.97 -12.31 -5.73
CA LEU A 201 -5.83 -11.58 -4.47
C LEU A 201 -7.15 -11.55 -3.68
N LEU A 202 -8.26 -11.21 -4.35
CA LEU A 202 -9.57 -11.18 -3.70
C LEU A 202 -9.98 -12.55 -3.17
N ALA A 203 -9.76 -13.61 -3.93
CA ALA A 203 -10.05 -14.98 -3.51
C ALA A 203 -9.17 -15.40 -2.31
N ALA A 204 -7.88 -15.06 -2.33
CA ALA A 204 -6.94 -15.35 -1.26
C ALA A 204 -7.29 -14.60 0.04
N LEU A 205 -7.70 -13.32 -0.06
CA LEU A 205 -8.12 -12.52 1.09
C LEU A 205 -9.50 -12.93 1.64
N ALA A 206 -10.39 -13.45 0.81
CA ALA A 206 -11.69 -13.99 1.25
C ALA A 206 -11.54 -15.32 2.02
N GLY A 207 -10.42 -16.01 1.83
CA GLY A 207 -10.09 -17.24 2.56
C GLY A 207 -9.48 -16.97 3.93
N GLU A 208 -9.05 -18.06 4.59
CA GLU A 208 -8.30 -17.94 5.83
C GLU A 208 -6.94 -17.28 5.58
N HIS A 209 -6.62 -16.23 6.32
CA HIS A 209 -5.37 -15.52 6.22
C HIS A 209 -4.87 -15.08 7.60
N HIS A 210 -3.55 -14.88 7.73
CA HIS A 210 -2.90 -14.51 8.98
C HIS A 210 -2.09 -13.23 8.83
N LEU A 211 -2.09 -12.40 9.87
CA LEU A 211 -1.35 -11.14 9.89
C LEU A 211 0.01 -11.34 10.60
N VAL A 212 1.10 -11.05 9.89
CA VAL A 212 2.42 -10.86 10.49
C VAL A 212 2.53 -9.39 10.91
N THR A 213 2.49 -9.13 12.20
CA THR A 213 2.37 -7.77 12.75
C THR A 213 3.70 -7.30 13.36
N GLY A 214 4.62 -6.84 12.52
CA GLY A 214 5.81 -6.15 12.97
C GLY A 214 5.60 -4.62 13.09
N ARG A 215 6.60 -3.92 13.61
CA ARG A 215 6.57 -2.45 13.71
C ARG A 215 7.76 -1.86 12.96
N GLY A 216 7.50 -0.76 12.26
CA GLY A 216 8.54 0.04 11.64
C GLY A 216 9.52 0.61 12.67
N SER A 217 10.74 0.90 12.23
CA SER A 217 11.77 1.49 13.09
C SER A 217 11.50 2.97 13.33
N VAL A 218 11.68 3.43 14.58
CA VAL A 218 11.68 4.87 14.89
C VAL A 218 12.77 5.60 14.08
N TYR A 219 13.91 4.94 13.84
CA TYR A 219 14.97 5.48 13.00
C TYR A 219 14.53 5.71 11.55
N ALA A 220 13.77 4.78 10.96
CA ALA A 220 13.24 4.94 9.61
C ALA A 220 12.32 6.17 9.49
N ARG A 221 11.60 6.53 10.55
CA ARG A 221 10.80 7.77 10.60
C ARG A 221 11.65 9.04 10.57
N LEU A 222 12.84 9.03 11.13
CA LEU A 222 13.77 10.16 11.07
C LEU A 222 14.34 10.35 9.66
N VAL A 223 14.40 9.30 8.84
CA VAL A 223 14.87 9.35 7.46
C VAL A 223 13.83 9.97 6.51
N THR A 224 12.54 9.77 6.77
CA THR A 224 11.46 10.26 5.89
C THR A 224 11.47 11.79 5.67
N PRO A 225 11.66 12.66 6.68
CA PRO A 225 11.79 14.10 6.45
C PRO A 225 12.98 14.46 5.56
N THR A 226 14.12 13.79 5.77
CA THR A 226 15.32 13.95 4.94
C THR A 226 15.05 13.51 3.49
N ALA A 227 14.36 12.38 3.31
CA ALA A 227 13.96 11.90 2.00
C ALA A 227 13.11 12.93 1.25
N LYS A 228 12.14 13.55 1.91
CA LYS A 228 11.29 14.62 1.31
C LYS A 228 12.12 15.79 0.80
N VAL A 229 13.11 16.23 1.58
CA VAL A 229 14.00 17.32 1.16
C VAL A 229 14.83 16.91 -0.05
N VAL A 230 15.47 15.73 0.00
CA VAL A 230 16.30 15.21 -1.09
C VAL A 230 15.47 15.03 -2.37
N GLN A 231 14.29 14.44 -2.26
CA GLN A 231 13.40 14.23 -3.41
C GLN A 231 12.92 15.55 -4.02
N ARG A 232 12.61 16.54 -3.18
CA ARG A 232 12.25 17.89 -3.66
C ARG A 232 13.41 18.54 -4.43
N LEU A 233 14.63 18.40 -3.95
CA LEU A 233 15.84 18.90 -4.66
C LEU A 233 16.10 18.17 -5.99
N ARG A 234 15.64 16.90 -6.09
CA ARG A 234 15.71 16.10 -7.33
C ARG A 234 14.54 16.37 -8.29
N GLY A 235 13.66 17.31 -7.99
CA GLY A 235 12.46 17.58 -8.78
C GLY A 235 11.34 16.54 -8.62
N ARG A 236 11.46 15.62 -7.66
CA ARG A 236 10.48 14.57 -7.37
C ARG A 236 9.59 14.95 -6.18
N GLY A 237 8.98 16.12 -6.23
CA GLY A 237 8.00 16.56 -5.26
C GLY A 237 6.67 15.78 -5.37
N ARG A 238 5.72 16.10 -4.47
CA ARG A 238 4.34 15.62 -4.61
C ARG A 238 3.75 16.04 -5.96
N VAL A 239 2.98 15.17 -6.58
CA VAL A 239 2.19 15.50 -7.76
C VAL A 239 1.18 16.61 -7.38
N PRO A 240 1.11 17.73 -8.11
CA PRO A 240 0.11 18.77 -7.83
C PRO A 240 -1.31 18.22 -7.97
N MET A 241 -2.20 18.63 -7.07
CA MET A 241 -3.63 18.39 -7.31
C MET A 241 -4.11 19.31 -8.42
N PRO A 242 -5.01 18.85 -9.31
CA PRO A 242 -5.69 19.75 -10.23
C PRO A 242 -6.45 20.80 -9.45
N SER A 243 -6.43 22.05 -9.95
CA SER A 243 -7.14 23.22 -9.41
C SER A 243 -8.64 23.09 -9.55
#